data_7f17dbcc22f09f48340084132ec6fcc5
#
_entry.id   7f17dbcc22f09f48340084132ec6fcc5
#
_cell.length_a   1.000
_cell.length_b   1.000
_cell.length_c   1.000
_cell.angle_alpha   90.00
_cell.angle_beta   90.00
_cell.angle_gamma   90.00
#
_symmetry.space_group_name_H-M   'P 1'
#
loop_
_entity.id
_entity.type
_entity.pdbx_description
1 polymer ?
#
loop_
_entity_poly.entity_id
_entity_poly.type
_entity_poly.pdbx_seq_one_letter_code
_entity_poly.pdbx_strand_id
1 'polypeptide(L)'
;MMHVFMEYLTWKRNPILISGQEYIGNQLIAQDASSKGFRTIIDEYVYIDSEYVEKTFNIIPKSLELIHGIGIDLGGGVGCISSTLAKKDSVEKIYCIEVVEDVVKLCQPIVKKEILKEKDNKVISVVGDFDNLQLENNSIDFAVSWDSMHHSIDPIKTLKECKRVLKRDGVLIIVDRAHNNSTPDSEIERMLNIKYDKE
;
A
#
# COMPACT_ATOMS: atom_id res chain seq x y z
N MET A 1 24.29 -10.85 -19.34
CA MET A 1 23.70 -9.73 -18.59
C MET A 1 22.23 -9.74 -18.93
N MET A 2 21.42 -10.37 -18.07
CA MET A 2 19.96 -10.49 -18.27
C MET A 2 19.34 -9.15 -17.83
N HIS A 3 18.83 -8.35 -18.80
CA HIS A 3 18.01 -7.21 -18.46
C HIS A 3 16.68 -7.74 -17.90
N VAL A 4 16.54 -7.72 -16.58
CA VAL A 4 15.25 -7.88 -15.94
C VAL A 4 14.49 -6.60 -16.26
N PHE A 5 13.58 -6.66 -17.23
CA PHE A 5 12.56 -5.63 -17.39
C PHE A 5 11.68 -5.69 -16.14
N MET A 6 11.86 -4.74 -15.23
CA MET A 6 10.95 -4.57 -14.11
C MET A 6 9.64 -4.05 -14.68
N GLU A 7 8.65 -4.93 -14.77
CA GLU A 7 7.31 -4.56 -15.21
C GLU A 7 6.59 -3.88 -14.06
N TYR A 8 6.47 -2.58 -14.14
CA TYR A 8 5.57 -1.79 -13.31
C TYR A 8 4.77 -0.84 -14.21
N LEU A 9 3.58 -0.48 -13.77
CA LEU A 9 2.73 0.51 -14.41
C LEU A 9 3.04 1.89 -13.84
N THR A 10 2.89 2.93 -14.67
CA THR A 10 2.95 4.31 -14.21
C THR A 10 1.63 4.99 -14.50
N TRP A 11 1.00 5.49 -13.45
CA TRP A 11 -0.22 6.28 -13.52
C TRP A 11 0.05 7.76 -13.26
N LYS A 12 -0.92 8.60 -13.60
CA LYS A 12 -0.84 10.03 -13.30
C LYS A 12 -0.86 10.22 -11.78
N ARG A 13 0.06 11.02 -11.27
CA ARG A 13 0.18 11.36 -9.84
C ARG A 13 -0.13 12.83 -9.62
N ASN A 14 -0.66 13.15 -8.43
CA ASN A 14 -0.83 14.53 -8.00
C ASN A 14 0.55 15.17 -7.76
N PRO A 15 0.87 16.32 -8.41
CA PRO A 15 2.17 16.98 -8.23
C PRO A 15 2.51 17.36 -6.79
N ILE A 16 1.51 17.62 -5.95
CA ILE A 16 1.73 17.96 -4.53
C ILE A 16 2.34 16.78 -3.78
N LEU A 17 1.89 15.55 -4.05
CA LEU A 17 2.40 14.34 -3.40
C LEU A 17 3.87 14.08 -3.73
N ILE A 18 4.31 14.36 -4.95
CA ILE A 18 5.66 14.06 -5.42
C ILE A 18 6.68 15.18 -5.18
N SER A 19 6.26 16.32 -4.62
CA SER A 19 7.12 17.46 -4.32
C SER A 19 7.40 17.64 -2.83
N GLY A 20 6.75 16.85 -1.98
CA GLY A 20 6.87 16.96 -0.53
C GLY A 20 8.16 16.35 0.01
N GLN A 21 8.56 16.81 1.21
CA GLN A 21 9.77 16.29 1.89
C GLN A 21 9.63 14.81 2.27
N GLU A 22 8.44 14.38 2.62
CA GLU A 22 8.14 12.97 2.89
C GLU A 22 8.42 12.09 1.67
N TYR A 23 8.03 12.53 0.47
CA TYR A 23 8.34 11.82 -0.76
C TYR A 23 9.85 11.67 -0.96
N ILE A 24 10.60 12.76 -0.79
CA ILE A 24 12.07 12.77 -0.93
C ILE A 24 12.71 11.87 0.14
N GLY A 25 12.24 11.95 1.39
CA GLY A 25 12.71 11.10 2.48
C GLY A 25 12.53 9.62 2.15
N ASN A 26 11.34 9.23 1.71
CA ASN A 26 11.05 7.86 1.32
C ASN A 26 11.87 7.36 0.12
N GLN A 27 12.22 8.24 -0.83
CA GLN A 27 13.15 7.88 -1.91
C GLN A 27 14.54 7.51 -1.37
N LEU A 28 15.08 8.33 -0.47
CA LEU A 28 16.42 8.08 0.11
C LEU A 28 16.43 6.79 0.93
N ILE A 29 15.40 6.54 1.74
CA ILE A 29 15.25 5.30 2.49
C ILE A 29 15.16 4.11 1.54
N ALA A 30 14.39 4.21 0.44
CA ALA A 30 14.26 3.13 -0.53
C ALA A 30 15.60 2.76 -1.17
N GLN A 31 16.40 3.77 -1.54
CA GLN A 31 17.73 3.56 -2.13
C GLN A 31 18.67 2.87 -1.15
N ASP A 32 18.71 3.32 0.11
CA ASP A 32 19.55 2.72 1.14
C ASP A 32 19.10 1.30 1.51
N ALA A 33 17.82 1.13 1.86
CA ALA A 33 17.28 -0.14 2.31
C ALA A 33 17.33 -1.23 1.23
N SER A 34 17.03 -0.90 -0.03
CA SER A 34 17.08 -1.87 -1.14
C SER A 34 18.50 -2.41 -1.38
N SER A 35 19.52 -1.59 -1.15
CA SER A 35 20.92 -2.00 -1.25
C SER A 35 21.32 -3.02 -0.18
N LYS A 36 20.63 -3.01 0.96
CA LYS A 36 20.89 -3.89 2.11
C LYS A 36 20.00 -5.15 2.12
N GLY A 37 18.93 -5.16 1.30
CA GLY A 37 18.09 -6.33 1.05
C GLY A 37 16.81 -6.40 1.87
N PHE A 38 16.10 -7.52 1.71
CA PHE A 38 14.72 -7.71 2.20
C PHE A 38 14.51 -7.35 3.67
N ARG A 39 15.38 -7.82 4.57
CA ARG A 39 15.18 -7.58 6.01
C ARG A 39 15.22 -6.10 6.35
N THR A 40 16.16 -5.35 5.80
CA THR A 40 16.26 -3.91 6.03
C THR A 40 15.05 -3.18 5.45
N ILE A 41 14.57 -3.57 4.27
CA ILE A 41 13.35 -2.98 3.70
C ILE A 41 12.16 -3.14 4.67
N ILE A 42 11.98 -4.35 5.22
CA ILE A 42 10.87 -4.60 6.15
C ILE A 42 11.04 -3.80 7.45
N ASP A 43 12.25 -3.76 8.01
CA ASP A 43 12.51 -3.05 9.26
C ASP A 43 12.33 -1.53 9.12
N GLU A 44 12.66 -0.94 7.95
CA GLU A 44 12.55 0.51 7.72
C GLU A 44 11.14 0.98 7.32
N TYR A 45 10.38 0.15 6.59
CA TYR A 45 9.11 0.62 6.01
C TYR A 45 7.87 0.07 6.67
N VAL A 46 7.90 -1.16 7.17
CA VAL A 46 6.63 -1.81 7.48
C VAL A 46 6.54 -2.19 8.95
N TYR A 47 7.64 -2.51 9.61
CA TYR A 47 7.66 -3.13 10.96
C TYR A 47 6.71 -4.35 11.06
N ILE A 48 6.23 -4.85 9.93
CA ILE A 48 5.12 -5.79 9.79
C ILE A 48 5.56 -6.88 8.83
N ASP A 49 5.62 -8.10 9.30
CA ASP A 49 5.82 -9.27 8.45
C ASP A 49 4.49 -9.88 7.97
N SER A 50 4.60 -10.86 7.08
CA SER A 50 3.43 -11.57 6.56
C SER A 50 2.57 -12.20 7.66
N GLU A 51 3.16 -12.67 8.76
CA GLU A 51 2.44 -13.29 9.86
C GLU A 51 1.56 -12.28 10.61
N TYR A 52 2.07 -11.07 10.81
CA TYR A 52 1.30 -9.98 11.42
C TYR A 52 0.12 -9.57 10.53
N VAL A 53 0.33 -9.46 9.22
CA VAL A 53 -0.74 -9.16 8.25
C VAL A 53 -1.85 -10.21 8.33
N GLU A 54 -1.49 -11.49 8.26
CA GLU A 54 -2.45 -12.59 8.35
C GLU A 54 -3.22 -12.58 9.69
N LYS A 55 -2.53 -12.33 10.79
CA LYS A 55 -3.16 -12.23 12.13
C LYS A 55 -4.15 -11.06 12.18
N THR A 56 -3.80 -9.91 11.64
CA THR A 56 -4.68 -8.73 11.66
C THR A 56 -5.93 -8.96 10.81
N PHE A 57 -5.81 -9.52 9.62
CA PHE A 57 -6.99 -9.86 8.82
C PHE A 57 -7.87 -10.91 9.50
N ASN A 58 -7.32 -11.82 10.29
CA ASN A 58 -8.09 -12.79 11.07
C ASN A 58 -8.93 -12.14 12.20
N ILE A 59 -8.54 -10.96 12.68
CA ILE A 59 -9.32 -10.22 13.69
C ILE A 59 -10.55 -9.55 13.05
N ILE A 60 -10.48 -9.17 11.79
CA ILE A 60 -11.58 -8.55 11.05
C ILE A 60 -12.52 -9.67 10.57
N PRO A 61 -13.76 -9.77 11.09
CA PRO A 61 -14.67 -10.86 10.76
C PRO A 61 -14.86 -11.01 9.25
N LYS A 62 -14.66 -12.21 8.72
CA LYS A 62 -14.84 -12.56 7.30
C LYS A 62 -13.95 -11.83 6.30
N SER A 63 -13.03 -10.96 6.74
CA SER A 63 -12.21 -10.17 5.79
C SER A 63 -11.43 -11.05 4.82
N LEU A 64 -10.84 -12.14 5.30
CA LEU A 64 -10.11 -13.06 4.43
C LEU A 64 -11.01 -13.79 3.42
N GLU A 65 -12.29 -14.06 3.76
CA GLU A 65 -13.24 -14.67 2.84
C GLU A 65 -13.62 -13.70 1.69
N LEU A 66 -13.64 -12.39 2.00
CA LEU A 66 -13.98 -11.34 1.04
C LEU A 66 -12.81 -10.98 0.11
N ILE A 67 -11.58 -11.42 0.42
CA ILE A 67 -10.39 -11.18 -0.40
C ILE A 67 -10.26 -12.30 -1.44
N HIS A 68 -10.68 -12.02 -2.67
CA HIS A 68 -10.61 -12.91 -3.81
C HIS A 68 -10.60 -12.14 -5.14
N GLY A 69 -10.27 -12.80 -6.26
CA GLY A 69 -10.28 -12.20 -7.60
C GLY A 69 -9.22 -11.12 -7.77
N ILE A 70 -9.60 -9.96 -8.31
CA ILE A 70 -8.71 -8.85 -8.63
C ILE A 70 -8.80 -7.78 -7.54
N GLY A 71 -7.66 -7.44 -6.93
CA GLY A 71 -7.56 -6.46 -5.87
C GLY A 71 -6.75 -5.22 -6.20
N ILE A 72 -6.90 -4.21 -5.35
CA ILE A 72 -6.00 -3.05 -5.26
C ILE A 72 -5.53 -2.86 -3.83
N ASP A 73 -4.28 -2.42 -3.68
CA ASP A 73 -3.65 -2.04 -2.42
C ASP A 73 -3.26 -0.55 -2.52
N LEU A 74 -3.95 0.28 -1.76
CA LEU A 74 -3.89 1.74 -1.80
C LEU A 74 -2.79 2.22 -0.87
N GLY A 75 -1.72 2.77 -1.41
CA GLY A 75 -0.52 3.11 -0.66
C GLY A 75 0.21 1.84 -0.21
N GLY A 76 0.41 0.90 -1.14
CA GLY A 76 0.93 -0.43 -0.85
C GLY A 76 2.40 -0.46 -0.40
N GLY A 77 3.09 0.68 -0.37
CA GLY A 77 4.47 0.81 0.09
C GLY A 77 5.38 -0.19 -0.60
N VAL A 78 6.15 -0.91 0.19
CA VAL A 78 7.09 -1.93 -0.32
C VAL A 78 6.42 -3.22 -0.83
N GLY A 79 5.09 -3.31 -0.77
CA GLY A 79 4.31 -4.43 -1.31
C GLY A 79 4.17 -5.62 -0.36
N CYS A 80 4.40 -5.45 0.94
CA CYS A 80 4.28 -6.54 1.92
C CYS A 80 2.83 -7.04 2.03
N ILE A 81 1.86 -6.13 2.16
CA ILE A 81 0.43 -6.46 2.25
C ILE A 81 -0.04 -7.15 0.97
N SER A 82 0.18 -6.50 -0.18
CA SER A 82 -0.13 -7.06 -1.50
C SER A 82 0.43 -8.46 -1.68
N SER A 83 1.71 -8.65 -1.35
CA SER A 83 2.38 -9.95 -1.51
C SER A 83 1.82 -11.01 -0.57
N THR A 84 1.49 -10.63 0.68
CA THR A 84 0.90 -11.56 1.64
C THR A 84 -0.49 -12.01 1.20
N LEU A 85 -1.35 -11.09 0.76
CA LEU A 85 -2.69 -11.42 0.28
C LEU A 85 -2.66 -12.23 -1.02
N ALA A 86 -1.70 -11.96 -1.90
CA ALA A 86 -1.54 -12.69 -3.16
C ALA A 86 -1.10 -14.15 -2.99
N LYS A 87 -0.67 -14.59 -1.79
CA LYS A 87 -0.46 -16.02 -1.48
C LYS A 87 -1.73 -16.83 -1.61
N LYS A 88 -2.90 -16.22 -1.37
CA LYS A 88 -4.19 -16.90 -1.49
C LYS A 88 -4.44 -17.34 -2.92
N ASP A 89 -4.87 -18.59 -3.10
CA ASP A 89 -5.18 -19.11 -4.43
C ASP A 89 -6.42 -18.43 -5.03
N SER A 90 -7.35 -17.95 -4.18
CA SER A 90 -8.53 -17.19 -4.60
C SER A 90 -8.21 -15.80 -5.14
N VAL A 91 -7.01 -15.26 -4.90
CA VAL A 91 -6.56 -13.98 -5.45
C VAL A 91 -5.91 -14.21 -6.81
N GLU A 92 -6.44 -13.55 -7.82
CA GLU A 92 -5.91 -13.63 -9.19
C GLU A 92 -4.75 -12.66 -9.37
N LYS A 93 -4.96 -11.40 -8.97
CA LYS A 93 -3.95 -10.35 -9.04
C LYS A 93 -4.28 -9.19 -8.10
N ILE A 94 -3.24 -8.43 -7.71
CA ILE A 94 -3.35 -7.21 -6.91
C ILE A 94 -2.54 -6.10 -7.58
N TYR A 95 -3.15 -4.94 -7.79
CA TYR A 95 -2.44 -3.71 -8.14
C TYR A 95 -1.92 -3.04 -6.87
N CYS A 96 -0.61 -3.09 -6.66
CA CYS A 96 0.09 -2.46 -5.52
C CYS A 96 0.44 -1.03 -5.91
N ILE A 97 -0.35 -0.07 -5.43
CA ILE A 97 -0.25 1.34 -5.82
C ILE A 97 0.58 2.09 -4.78
N GLU A 98 1.67 2.69 -5.22
CA GLU A 98 2.56 3.49 -4.38
C GLU A 98 2.99 4.75 -5.14
N VAL A 99 3.01 5.88 -4.43
CA VAL A 99 3.34 7.17 -5.05
C VAL A 99 4.85 7.37 -5.23
N VAL A 100 5.65 6.77 -4.34
CA VAL A 100 7.12 6.90 -4.36
C VAL A 100 7.73 5.92 -5.34
N GLU A 101 8.23 6.44 -6.44
CA GLU A 101 8.73 5.65 -7.56
C GLU A 101 9.88 4.73 -7.17
N ASP A 102 10.82 5.18 -6.33
CA ASP A 102 11.97 4.38 -5.90
C ASP A 102 11.53 3.21 -5.00
N VAL A 103 10.49 3.36 -4.20
CA VAL A 103 9.89 2.26 -3.44
C VAL A 103 9.38 1.17 -4.39
N VAL A 104 8.65 1.58 -5.42
CA VAL A 104 8.12 0.66 -6.44
C VAL A 104 9.24 -0.04 -7.21
N LYS A 105 10.27 0.70 -7.63
CA LYS A 105 11.34 0.17 -8.46
C LYS A 105 12.37 -0.67 -7.72
N LEU A 106 12.70 -0.27 -6.51
CA LEU A 106 13.83 -0.84 -5.78
C LEU A 106 13.40 -1.83 -4.69
N CYS A 107 12.32 -1.52 -3.95
CA CYS A 107 11.90 -2.33 -2.82
C CYS A 107 10.87 -3.41 -3.19
N GLN A 108 9.82 -3.06 -3.93
CA GLN A 108 8.75 -4.01 -4.27
C GLN A 108 9.24 -5.29 -4.97
N PRO A 109 10.19 -5.26 -5.93
CA PRO A 109 10.67 -6.49 -6.55
C PRO A 109 11.33 -7.45 -5.56
N ILE A 110 12.08 -6.90 -4.59
CA ILE A 110 12.75 -7.69 -3.55
C ILE A 110 11.71 -8.33 -2.63
N VAL A 111 10.74 -7.55 -2.17
CA VAL A 111 9.69 -8.02 -1.24
C VAL A 111 8.78 -9.04 -1.92
N LYS A 112 8.34 -8.79 -3.15
CA LYS A 112 7.52 -9.74 -3.94
C LYS A 112 8.24 -11.08 -4.10
N LYS A 113 9.49 -11.05 -4.52
CA LYS A 113 10.29 -12.27 -4.72
C LYS A 113 10.45 -13.05 -3.42
N GLU A 114 10.70 -12.37 -2.31
CA GLU A 114 10.89 -13.05 -1.01
C GLU A 114 9.61 -13.69 -0.49
N ILE A 115 8.47 -12.96 -0.59
CA ILE A 115 7.19 -13.42 -0.02
C ILE A 115 6.46 -14.39 -0.95
N LEU A 116 6.41 -14.11 -2.26
CA LEU A 116 5.62 -14.86 -3.23
C LEU A 116 6.42 -15.95 -3.96
N LYS A 117 7.75 -15.80 -4.01
CA LYS A 117 8.64 -16.73 -4.75
C LYS A 117 8.22 -16.85 -6.21
N GLU A 118 7.68 -18.01 -6.61
CA GLU A 118 7.24 -18.26 -8.00
C GLU A 118 5.91 -17.62 -8.38
N LYS A 119 5.14 -17.09 -7.41
CA LYS A 119 3.84 -16.42 -7.64
C LYS A 119 3.95 -14.89 -7.74
N ASP A 120 5.14 -14.34 -7.97
CA ASP A 120 5.40 -12.89 -7.97
C ASP A 120 4.62 -12.11 -9.04
N ASN A 121 4.21 -12.78 -10.12
CA ASN A 121 3.38 -12.24 -11.19
C ASN A 121 1.95 -11.83 -10.76
N LYS A 122 1.49 -12.25 -9.58
CA LYS A 122 0.17 -11.86 -9.06
C LYS A 122 0.13 -10.40 -8.56
N VAL A 123 1.27 -9.82 -8.20
CA VAL A 123 1.34 -8.44 -7.74
C VAL A 123 1.88 -7.54 -8.86
N ILE A 124 0.99 -6.67 -9.35
CA ILE A 124 1.31 -5.66 -10.34
C ILE A 124 1.72 -4.39 -9.62
N SER A 125 2.99 -4.04 -9.71
CA SER A 125 3.52 -2.80 -9.13
C SER A 125 3.05 -1.58 -9.93
N VAL A 126 2.58 -0.54 -9.24
CA VAL A 126 2.05 0.67 -9.85
C VAL A 126 2.64 1.91 -9.18
N VAL A 127 3.33 2.73 -9.95
CA VAL A 127 3.69 4.08 -9.55
C VAL A 127 2.48 4.98 -9.80
N GLY A 128 1.76 5.38 -8.75
CA GLY A 128 0.52 6.13 -8.88
C GLY A 128 0.02 6.67 -7.56
N ASP A 129 -1.02 7.47 -7.58
CA ASP A 129 -1.76 7.86 -6.40
C ASP A 129 -3.17 7.24 -6.38
N PHE A 130 -3.73 7.08 -5.21
CA PHE A 130 -5.03 6.45 -5.03
C PHE A 130 -6.23 7.40 -5.19
N ASP A 131 -5.98 8.69 -5.42
CA ASP A 131 -7.02 9.67 -5.75
C ASP A 131 -7.38 9.66 -7.23
N ASN A 132 -6.66 8.87 -8.05
CA ASN A 132 -6.85 8.79 -9.49
C ASN A 132 -6.51 7.39 -10.02
N LEU A 133 -7.37 6.43 -9.73
CA LEU A 133 -7.19 5.04 -10.12
C LEU A 133 -7.44 4.87 -11.62
N GLN A 134 -6.41 4.56 -12.39
CA GLN A 134 -6.53 4.35 -13.84
C GLN A 134 -7.02 2.93 -14.16
N LEU A 135 -8.14 2.57 -13.55
CA LEU A 135 -8.83 1.31 -13.70
C LEU A 135 -10.27 1.53 -14.18
N GLU A 136 -10.83 0.54 -14.84
CA GLU A 136 -12.21 0.59 -15.31
C GLU A 136 -13.21 0.55 -14.15
N ASN A 137 -14.41 1.09 -14.38
CA ASN A 137 -15.49 1.01 -13.41
C ASN A 137 -15.88 -0.46 -13.18
N ASN A 138 -16.20 -0.81 -11.94
CA ASN A 138 -16.69 -2.14 -11.56
C ASN A 138 -15.77 -3.29 -12.02
N SER A 139 -14.44 -3.09 -11.93
CA SER A 139 -13.44 -4.07 -12.36
C SER A 139 -12.74 -4.79 -11.21
N ILE A 140 -12.85 -4.28 -9.99
CA ILE A 140 -12.10 -4.71 -8.82
C ILE A 140 -13.01 -5.44 -7.82
N ASP A 141 -12.56 -6.58 -7.32
CA ASP A 141 -13.29 -7.39 -6.34
C ASP A 141 -13.06 -6.89 -4.92
N PHE A 142 -11.83 -6.48 -4.59
CA PHE A 142 -11.50 -5.94 -3.27
C PHE A 142 -10.47 -4.81 -3.34
N ALA A 143 -10.55 -3.92 -2.38
CA ALA A 143 -9.56 -2.88 -2.13
C ALA A 143 -9.09 -2.96 -0.68
N VAL A 144 -7.80 -2.79 -0.45
CA VAL A 144 -7.21 -2.64 0.88
C VAL A 144 -6.48 -1.32 0.97
N SER A 145 -6.49 -0.72 2.16
CA SER A 145 -5.64 0.40 2.54
C SER A 145 -5.11 0.10 3.93
N TRP A 146 -3.81 0.03 4.08
CA TRP A 146 -3.17 -0.31 5.34
C TRP A 146 -2.19 0.78 5.74
N ASP A 147 -2.50 1.47 6.84
CA ASP A 147 -1.71 2.61 7.37
C ASP A 147 -1.36 3.64 6.28
N SER A 148 -2.33 3.93 5.40
CA SER A 148 -2.10 4.76 4.21
C SER A 148 -3.23 5.74 3.88
N MET A 149 -4.48 5.48 4.31
CA MET A 149 -5.61 6.36 3.99
C MET A 149 -5.44 7.77 4.55
N HIS A 150 -4.75 7.91 5.67
CA HIS A 150 -4.44 9.21 6.30
C HIS A 150 -3.51 10.10 5.47
N HIS A 151 -2.82 9.55 4.45
CA HIS A 151 -2.04 10.32 3.47
C HIS A 151 -2.89 10.87 2.31
N SER A 152 -4.18 10.51 2.22
CA SER A 152 -5.06 11.06 1.18
C SER A 152 -5.23 12.56 1.35
N ILE A 153 -5.00 13.34 0.29
CA ILE A 153 -5.24 14.78 0.28
C ILE A 153 -6.76 15.08 0.32
N ASP A 154 -7.55 14.21 -0.31
CA ASP A 154 -9.02 14.30 -0.34
C ASP A 154 -9.62 12.90 -0.13
N PRO A 155 -9.83 12.49 1.14
CA PRO A 155 -10.38 11.18 1.46
C PRO A 155 -11.74 10.90 0.81
N ILE A 156 -12.54 11.93 0.59
CA ILE A 156 -13.85 11.78 -0.08
C ILE A 156 -13.64 11.41 -1.55
N LYS A 157 -12.67 12.02 -2.20
CA LYS A 157 -12.32 11.70 -3.59
C LYS A 157 -11.76 10.28 -3.69
N THR A 158 -10.85 9.89 -2.79
CA THR A 158 -10.31 8.53 -2.73
C THR A 158 -11.43 7.50 -2.56
N LEU A 159 -12.36 7.72 -1.63
CA LEU A 159 -13.50 6.81 -1.42
C LEU A 159 -14.42 6.74 -2.64
N LYS A 160 -14.62 7.85 -3.37
CA LYS A 160 -15.39 7.84 -4.63
C LYS A 160 -14.69 7.04 -5.72
N GLU A 161 -13.36 7.15 -5.83
CA GLU A 161 -12.56 6.36 -6.77
C GLU A 161 -12.61 4.87 -6.41
N CYS A 162 -12.45 4.51 -5.14
CA CYS A 162 -12.63 3.14 -4.68
C CYS A 162 -14.02 2.61 -5.05
N LYS A 163 -15.07 3.37 -4.77
CA LYS A 163 -16.46 3.00 -5.11
C LYS A 163 -16.64 2.85 -6.62
N ARG A 164 -15.99 3.66 -7.43
CA ARG A 164 -16.09 3.61 -8.90
C ARG A 164 -15.49 2.33 -9.46
N VAL A 165 -14.31 1.94 -8.98
CA VAL A 165 -13.60 0.78 -9.50
C VAL A 165 -14.08 -0.54 -8.90
N LEU A 166 -14.60 -0.54 -7.68
CA LEU A 166 -15.13 -1.73 -7.04
C LEU A 166 -16.40 -2.23 -7.76
N LYS A 167 -16.49 -3.54 -7.93
CA LYS A 167 -17.71 -4.22 -8.36
C LYS A 167 -18.83 -4.00 -7.37
N ARG A 168 -20.07 -4.31 -7.75
CA ARG A 168 -21.25 -4.11 -6.89
C ARG A 168 -21.11 -4.76 -5.51
N ASP A 169 -20.54 -5.96 -5.48
CA ASP A 169 -20.34 -6.75 -4.25
C ASP A 169 -18.87 -6.69 -3.78
N GLY A 170 -18.08 -5.79 -4.37
CA GLY A 170 -16.70 -5.54 -4.01
C GLY A 170 -16.58 -4.85 -2.66
N VAL A 171 -15.47 -5.09 -1.96
CA VAL A 171 -15.26 -4.61 -0.59
C VAL A 171 -14.05 -3.69 -0.51
N LEU A 172 -14.13 -2.70 0.39
CA LEU A 172 -12.99 -1.89 0.81
C LEU A 172 -12.69 -2.20 2.28
N ILE A 173 -11.46 -2.58 2.55
CA ILE A 173 -10.95 -2.84 3.91
C ILE A 173 -9.91 -1.78 4.23
N ILE A 174 -10.15 -1.02 5.29
CA ILE A 174 -9.22 0.01 5.77
C ILE A 174 -8.73 -0.41 7.15
N VAL A 175 -7.40 -0.48 7.28
CA VAL A 175 -6.69 -0.65 8.55
C VAL A 175 -5.83 0.58 8.71
N ASP A 176 -6.18 1.44 9.65
CA ASP A 176 -5.49 2.72 9.84
C ASP A 176 -5.45 3.12 11.31
N ARG A 177 -4.63 4.11 11.62
CA ARG A 177 -4.48 4.64 12.97
C ARG A 177 -5.76 5.34 13.39
N ALA A 178 -6.14 5.14 14.63
CA ALA A 178 -7.30 5.81 15.22
C ALA A 178 -7.00 6.18 16.68
N HIS A 179 -7.57 7.30 17.11
CA HIS A 179 -7.59 7.65 18.52
C HIS A 179 -8.68 6.84 19.23
N ASN A 180 -8.42 6.51 20.49
CA ASN A 180 -9.45 5.97 21.34
C ASN A 180 -10.55 7.02 21.54
N ASN A 181 -11.81 6.61 21.56
CA ASN A 181 -12.96 7.52 21.77
C ASN A 181 -12.89 8.31 23.10
N SER A 182 -12.09 7.85 24.06
CA SER A 182 -11.85 8.53 25.33
C SER A 182 -10.61 9.44 25.32
N THR A 183 -9.90 9.57 24.18
CA THR A 183 -8.74 10.46 24.09
C THR A 183 -9.20 11.91 24.24
N PRO A 184 -8.69 12.67 25.23
CA PRO A 184 -9.07 14.07 25.43
C PRO A 184 -8.71 14.94 24.22
N ASP A 185 -9.55 15.92 23.88
CA ASP A 185 -9.30 16.86 22.78
C ASP A 185 -7.92 17.55 22.91
N SER A 186 -7.50 17.89 24.13
CA SER A 186 -6.18 18.48 24.39
C SER A 186 -5.02 17.56 23.99
N GLU A 187 -5.18 16.25 24.11
CA GLU A 187 -4.16 15.30 23.68
C GLU A 187 -4.16 15.17 22.15
N ILE A 188 -5.33 15.19 21.52
CA ILE A 188 -5.45 15.22 20.06
C ILE A 188 -4.79 16.46 19.49
N GLU A 189 -5.09 17.64 20.08
CA GLU A 189 -4.45 18.91 19.69
C GLU A 189 -2.92 18.86 19.87
N ARG A 190 -2.45 18.29 20.99
CA ARG A 190 -1.01 18.11 21.22
C ARG A 190 -0.38 17.26 20.12
N MET A 191 -1.01 16.15 19.73
CA MET A 191 -0.51 15.25 18.69
C MET A 191 -0.50 15.93 17.31
N LEU A 192 -1.53 16.69 16.97
CA LEU A 192 -1.61 17.45 15.71
C LEU A 192 -0.53 18.55 15.62
N ASN A 193 -0.04 19.04 16.75
CA ASN A 193 0.96 20.09 16.83
C ASN A 193 2.40 19.55 17.05
N ILE A 194 2.59 18.23 17.09
CA ILE A 194 3.94 17.66 17.12
C ILE A 194 4.62 18.02 15.79
N LYS A 195 5.59 18.93 15.91
CA LYS A 195 6.55 19.11 14.82
C LYS A 195 7.55 17.99 14.94
N TYR A 196 7.54 17.07 13.98
CA TYR A 196 8.64 16.13 13.84
C TYR A 196 9.86 16.96 13.49
N ASP A 197 10.73 17.17 14.49
CA ASP A 197 12.01 17.81 14.25
C ASP A 197 12.78 16.94 13.27
N LYS A 198 13.28 17.61 12.25
CA LYS A 198 14.11 17.00 11.22
C LYS A 198 15.50 16.92 11.81
N GLU A 199 15.89 15.76 12.32
CA GLU A 199 17.28 15.41 12.46
C GLU A 199 17.79 14.69 11.20
#